data_0bebd2257621f73cba7f407cf3dccb5b
#
_entry.id   0bebd2257621f73cba7f407cf3dccb5b
#
_cell.length_a   1.000
_cell.length_b   1.000
_cell.length_c   1.000
_cell.angle_alpha   90.00
_cell.angle_beta   90.00
_cell.angle_gamma   90.00
#
_symmetry.space_group_name_H-M   'P 1'
#
loop_
_entity.id
_entity.type
_entity.pdbx_description
1 polymer ?
#
loop_
_entity_poly.entity_id
_entity_poly.type
_entity_poly.pdbx_seq_one_letter_code
_entity_poly.pdbx_strand_id
1 'polypeptide(L)'
;VLVRIYVDGSALCRYLLDTDEAAAWRAWAATREPSFLTSPLALTELRRVADRGGPRLRGAAHDVGERLEIVRFSDQALEWATRVTSVLSPFGALHLGIAVAHPDVTTVATYDARLATVALLHGLEVVTPGRPAGWWDRS
;
A
#
# COMPACT_ATOMS: atom_id res chain seq x y z
N VAL A 1 17.48 10.11 10.32
CA VAL A 1 16.92 9.78 9.01
C VAL A 1 15.57 9.13 9.22
N LEU A 2 14.54 9.72 8.62
CA LEU A 2 13.19 9.19 8.71
C LEU A 2 13.00 8.12 7.63
N VAL A 3 12.64 6.91 8.05
CA VAL A 3 12.34 5.81 7.14
C VAL A 3 10.83 5.59 7.15
N ARG A 4 10.20 5.66 5.98
CA ARG A 4 8.76 5.54 5.84
C ARG A 4 8.40 4.36 4.95
N ILE A 5 7.22 3.81 5.20
CA ILE A 5 6.65 2.69 4.46
C ILE A 5 5.38 3.18 3.78
N TYR A 6 5.34 3.10 2.45
CA TYR A 6 4.10 3.38 1.72
C TYR A 6 3.22 2.13 1.73
N VAL A 7 1.96 2.30 2.14
CA VAL A 7 0.97 1.22 2.21
C VAL A 7 -0.05 1.44 1.10
N ASP A 8 -0.12 0.52 0.14
CA ASP A 8 -1.09 0.63 -0.95
C ASP A 8 -2.47 0.10 -0.53
N GLY A 9 -3.44 0.18 -1.43
CA GLY A 9 -4.80 -0.26 -1.15
C GLY A 9 -4.91 -1.75 -0.88
N SER A 10 -4.12 -2.58 -1.57
CA SER A 10 -4.14 -4.03 -1.34
C SER A 10 -3.70 -4.39 0.08
N ALA A 11 -2.71 -3.69 0.60
CA ALA A 11 -2.24 -3.89 1.97
C ALA A 11 -3.24 -3.32 2.99
N LEU A 12 -3.78 -2.13 2.75
CA LEU A 12 -4.79 -1.56 3.65
C LEU A 12 -6.00 -2.47 3.81
N CYS A 13 -6.44 -3.12 2.75
CA CYS A 13 -7.59 -4.01 2.80
C CYS A 13 -7.35 -5.21 3.72
N ARG A 14 -6.10 -5.57 4.00
CA ARG A 14 -5.79 -6.66 4.93
C ARG A 14 -6.22 -6.35 6.37
N TYR A 15 -6.38 -5.08 6.72
CA TYR A 15 -6.95 -4.72 8.02
C TYR A 15 -8.39 -5.23 8.20
N LEU A 16 -9.12 -5.40 7.09
CA LEU A 16 -10.55 -5.74 7.14
C LEU A 16 -10.84 -7.22 6.94
N LEU A 17 -9.87 -7.99 6.51
CA LEU A 17 -10.07 -9.39 6.16
C LEU A 17 -9.84 -10.30 7.36
N ASP A 18 -10.43 -11.50 7.31
CA ASP A 18 -10.31 -12.51 8.36
C ASP A 18 -9.67 -13.77 7.77
N THR A 19 -8.38 -13.66 7.45
CA THR A 19 -7.56 -14.72 6.87
C THR A 19 -6.24 -14.80 7.63
N ASP A 20 -5.51 -15.90 7.47
CA ASP A 20 -4.17 -16.04 8.07
C ASP A 20 -3.22 -14.95 7.56
N GLU A 21 -3.31 -14.61 6.29
CA GLU A 21 -2.52 -13.55 5.70
C GLU A 21 -2.86 -12.19 6.33
N ALA A 22 -4.14 -11.91 6.54
CA ALA A 22 -4.58 -10.68 7.19
C ALA A 22 -4.13 -10.62 8.65
N ALA A 23 -4.14 -11.75 9.36
CA ALA A 23 -3.62 -11.81 10.72
C ALA A 23 -2.11 -11.50 10.76
N ALA A 24 -1.34 -12.03 9.81
CA ALA A 24 0.08 -11.72 9.68
C ALA A 24 0.29 -10.23 9.39
N TRP A 25 -0.51 -9.63 8.52
CA TRP A 25 -0.49 -8.20 8.25
C TRP A 25 -0.72 -7.39 9.53
N ARG A 26 -1.80 -7.69 10.26
CA ARG A 26 -2.14 -6.93 11.48
C ARG A 26 -1.06 -7.03 12.54
N ALA A 27 -0.46 -8.21 12.73
CA ALA A 27 0.62 -8.40 13.69
C ALA A 27 1.86 -7.59 13.32
N TRP A 28 2.23 -7.60 12.05
CA TRP A 28 3.37 -6.83 11.57
C TRP A 28 3.08 -5.32 11.64
N ALA A 29 1.90 -4.90 11.20
CA ALA A 29 1.51 -3.50 11.16
C ALA A 29 1.44 -2.88 12.55
N ALA A 30 1.02 -3.63 13.57
CA ALA A 30 0.82 -3.10 14.92
C ALA A 30 2.07 -2.40 15.47
N THR A 31 3.26 -2.86 15.11
CA THR A 31 4.51 -2.28 15.58
C THR A 31 5.12 -1.28 14.60
N ARG A 32 4.53 -1.10 13.41
CA ARG A 32 5.11 -0.30 12.34
C ARG A 32 4.23 0.86 11.87
N GLU A 33 3.01 0.94 12.34
CA GLU A 33 2.07 1.99 11.92
C GLU A 33 2.65 3.41 12.05
N PRO A 34 3.46 3.73 13.05
CA PRO A 34 4.06 5.08 13.12
C PRO A 34 4.93 5.44 11.91
N SER A 35 5.44 4.45 11.19
CA SER A 35 6.23 4.66 9.97
C SER A 35 5.40 4.64 8.69
N PHE A 36 4.12 4.33 8.78
CA PHE A 36 3.27 4.20 7.60
C PHE A 36 2.86 5.56 7.05
N LEU A 37 2.80 5.63 5.73
CA LEU A 37 2.01 6.62 5.03
C LEU A 37 1.23 5.95 3.92
N THR A 38 0.14 6.56 3.54
CA THR A 38 -0.74 6.05 2.50
C THR A 38 -1.28 7.21 1.67
N SER A 39 -2.21 6.96 0.79
CA SER A 39 -2.74 7.97 -0.13
C SER A 39 -4.27 7.99 -0.11
N PRO A 40 -4.88 9.07 -0.61
CA PRO A 40 -6.33 9.09 -0.82
C PRO A 40 -6.82 7.94 -1.71
N LEU A 41 -6.01 7.54 -2.71
CA LEU A 41 -6.35 6.41 -3.57
C LEU A 41 -6.45 5.10 -2.78
N ALA A 42 -5.45 4.81 -1.94
CA ALA A 42 -5.45 3.61 -1.11
C ALA A 42 -6.65 3.59 -0.16
N LEU A 43 -6.98 4.74 0.43
CA LEU A 43 -8.16 4.85 1.31
C LEU A 43 -9.46 4.63 0.55
N THR A 44 -9.55 5.07 -0.69
CA THR A 44 -10.72 4.83 -1.54
C THR A 44 -10.90 3.33 -1.80
N GLU A 45 -9.82 2.63 -2.07
CA GLU A 45 -9.84 1.17 -2.24
C GLU A 45 -10.30 0.46 -0.96
N LEU A 46 -9.79 0.90 0.20
CA LEU A 46 -10.18 0.37 1.50
C LEU A 46 -11.68 0.57 1.76
N ARG A 47 -12.18 1.78 1.52
CA ARG A 47 -13.60 2.09 1.72
C ARG A 47 -14.49 1.27 0.80
N ARG A 48 -14.06 1.04 -0.42
CA ARG A 48 -14.84 0.21 -1.37
C ARG A 48 -15.01 -1.22 -0.84
N VAL A 49 -13.97 -1.80 -0.28
CA VAL A 49 -14.05 -3.13 0.34
C VAL A 49 -14.96 -3.07 1.58
N ALA A 50 -14.80 -2.06 2.42
CA ALA A 50 -15.58 -1.90 3.64
C ALA A 50 -17.08 -1.75 3.37
N ASP A 51 -17.44 -1.02 2.31
CA ASP A 51 -18.85 -0.79 1.96
C ASP A 51 -19.61 -2.07 1.65
N ARG A 52 -18.91 -3.12 1.23
CA ARG A 52 -19.52 -4.42 0.96
C ARG A 52 -19.73 -5.26 2.22
N GLY A 53 -19.06 -4.90 3.31
CA GLY A 53 -19.03 -5.69 4.53
C GLY A 53 -19.94 -5.19 5.66
N GLY A 54 -20.64 -4.08 5.45
CA GLY A 54 -21.58 -3.55 6.44
C GLY A 54 -20.96 -2.57 7.44
N PRO A 55 -21.76 -2.12 8.43
CA PRO A 55 -21.36 -1.01 9.32
C PRO A 55 -20.07 -1.27 10.11
N ARG A 56 -19.86 -2.51 10.56
CA ARG A 56 -18.66 -2.86 11.34
C ARG A 56 -17.40 -2.64 10.53
N LEU A 57 -17.38 -3.07 9.27
CA LEU A 57 -16.20 -2.89 8.41
C LEU A 57 -16.02 -1.43 8.01
N ARG A 58 -17.11 -0.69 7.79
CA ARG A 58 -17.00 0.75 7.53
C ARG A 58 -16.38 1.49 8.70
N GLY A 59 -16.78 1.13 9.93
CA GLY A 59 -16.16 1.69 11.14
C GLY A 59 -14.68 1.36 11.25
N ALA A 60 -14.31 0.12 10.97
CA ALA A 60 -12.90 -0.31 10.99
C ALA A 60 -12.07 0.43 9.94
N ALA A 61 -12.60 0.62 8.73
CA ALA A 61 -11.92 1.39 7.69
C ALA A 61 -11.73 2.86 8.08
N HIS A 62 -12.75 3.46 8.71
CA HIS A 62 -12.65 4.82 9.24
C HIS A 62 -11.52 4.92 10.26
N ASP A 63 -11.46 4.00 11.20
CA ASP A 63 -10.42 3.98 12.24
C ASP A 63 -9.02 3.87 11.66
N VAL A 64 -8.83 3.03 10.64
CA VAL A 64 -7.55 2.93 9.94
C VAL A 64 -7.18 4.27 9.31
N GLY A 65 -8.10 4.90 8.61
CA GLY A 65 -7.87 6.19 7.96
C GLY A 65 -7.49 7.30 8.96
N GLU A 66 -8.06 7.26 10.17
CA GLU A 66 -7.75 8.24 11.21
C GLU A 66 -6.36 8.04 11.83
N ARG A 67 -5.83 6.81 11.81
CA ARG A 67 -4.53 6.51 12.43
C ARG A 67 -3.35 6.80 11.53
N LEU A 68 -3.51 6.73 10.21
CA LEU A 68 -2.38 6.77 9.28
C LEU A 68 -2.16 8.17 8.71
N GLU A 69 -0.91 8.47 8.43
CA GLU A 69 -0.54 9.68 7.70
C GLU A 69 -0.95 9.52 6.23
N ILE A 70 -1.61 10.53 5.69
CA ILE A 70 -2.08 10.53 4.32
C ILE A 70 -1.27 11.53 3.51
N VAL A 71 -0.65 11.05 2.43
CA VAL A 71 0.15 11.87 1.52
C VAL A 71 -0.65 12.12 0.26
N ARG A 72 -0.75 13.38 -0.11
CA ARG A 72 -1.46 13.79 -1.33
C ARG A 72 -0.58 13.59 -2.56
N PHE A 73 -1.22 13.46 -3.71
CA PHE A 73 -0.50 13.39 -4.98
C PHE A 73 0.23 14.71 -5.24
N SER A 74 1.52 14.60 -5.53
CA SER A 74 2.34 15.72 -5.99
C SER A 74 2.50 15.66 -7.50
N ASP A 75 2.98 16.75 -8.08
CA ASP A 75 3.30 16.76 -9.52
C ASP A 75 4.37 15.72 -9.84
N GLN A 76 5.35 15.55 -8.95
CA GLN A 76 6.39 14.52 -9.14
C GLN A 76 5.80 13.11 -9.10
N ALA A 77 4.87 12.84 -8.19
CA ALA A 77 4.20 11.54 -8.12
C ALA A 77 3.46 11.24 -9.41
N LEU A 78 2.72 12.21 -9.94
CA LEU A 78 2.01 12.04 -11.20
C LEU A 78 2.95 11.84 -12.38
N GLU A 79 4.06 12.57 -12.41
CA GLU A 79 5.07 12.44 -13.45
C GLU A 79 5.69 11.03 -13.44
N TRP A 80 6.04 10.49 -12.26
CA TRP A 80 6.52 9.12 -12.15
C TRP A 80 5.47 8.11 -12.60
N ALA A 81 4.20 8.33 -12.23
CA ALA A 81 3.11 7.44 -12.62
C ALA A 81 3.01 7.33 -14.14
N THR A 82 3.16 8.44 -14.88
CA THR A 82 3.08 8.41 -16.35
C THR A 82 4.17 7.59 -17.01
N ARG A 83 5.31 7.42 -16.35
CA ARG A 83 6.46 6.67 -16.89
C ARG A 83 6.28 5.16 -16.81
N VAL A 84 5.34 4.66 -16.02
CA VAL A 84 5.17 3.22 -15.76
C VAL A 84 3.82 2.69 -16.25
N THR A 85 3.06 3.46 -17.01
CA THR A 85 1.74 3.06 -17.50
C THR A 85 1.79 1.90 -18.49
N SER A 86 2.94 1.61 -19.07
CA SER A 86 3.11 0.44 -19.96
C SER A 86 3.21 -0.88 -19.20
N VAL A 87 3.55 -0.84 -17.91
CA VAL A 87 3.79 -2.04 -17.09
C VAL A 87 2.85 -2.16 -15.90
N LEU A 88 2.20 -1.06 -15.50
CA LEU A 88 1.26 -1.04 -14.37
C LEU A 88 -0.10 -0.52 -14.83
N SER A 89 -1.16 -0.98 -14.13
CA SER A 89 -2.47 -0.36 -14.26
C SER A 89 -2.40 1.11 -13.81
N PRO A 90 -3.39 1.94 -14.18
CA PRO A 90 -3.39 3.34 -13.73
C PRO A 90 -3.29 3.48 -12.22
N PHE A 91 -3.98 2.64 -11.44
CA PHE A 91 -3.92 2.71 -9.98
C PHE A 91 -2.56 2.25 -9.45
N GLY A 92 -2.02 1.17 -10.01
CA GLY A 92 -0.67 0.72 -9.66
C GLY A 92 0.38 1.78 -9.96
N ALA A 93 0.26 2.44 -11.10
CA ALA A 93 1.16 3.52 -11.48
C ALA A 93 1.11 4.70 -10.50
N LEU A 94 -0.08 5.07 -10.05
CA LEU A 94 -0.25 6.15 -9.06
C LEU A 94 0.35 5.76 -7.71
N HIS A 95 0.14 4.52 -7.25
CA HIS A 95 0.76 4.04 -6.02
C HIS A 95 2.29 4.10 -6.10
N LEU A 96 2.85 3.62 -7.21
CA LEU A 96 4.29 3.66 -7.41
C LEU A 96 4.81 5.10 -7.43
N GLY A 97 4.09 5.98 -8.13
CA GLY A 97 4.48 7.37 -8.25
C GLY A 97 4.62 8.06 -6.89
N ILE A 98 3.67 7.85 -6.00
CA ILE A 98 3.74 8.41 -4.64
C ILE A 98 4.96 7.86 -3.90
N ALA A 99 5.16 6.54 -3.95
CA ALA A 99 6.24 5.90 -3.21
C ALA A 99 7.62 6.38 -3.71
N VAL A 100 7.80 6.47 -5.02
CA VAL A 100 9.09 6.88 -5.60
C VAL A 100 9.35 8.37 -5.37
N ALA A 101 8.33 9.21 -5.47
CA ALA A 101 8.50 10.65 -5.34
C ALA A 101 8.74 11.10 -3.89
N HIS A 102 8.32 10.32 -2.90
CA HIS A 102 8.48 10.72 -1.50
C HIS A 102 9.90 10.43 -1.03
N PRO A 103 10.63 11.43 -0.53
CA PRO A 103 12.07 11.29 -0.22
C PRO A 103 12.36 10.32 0.92
N ASP A 104 11.42 10.09 1.83
CA ASP A 104 11.62 9.25 3.01
C ASP A 104 11.11 7.82 2.82
N VAL A 105 10.39 7.52 1.72
CA VAL A 105 9.88 6.19 1.49
C VAL A 105 10.99 5.28 0.97
N THR A 106 11.23 4.20 1.69
CA THR A 106 12.20 3.17 1.32
C THR A 106 11.53 1.85 0.99
N THR A 107 10.29 1.66 1.41
CA THR A 107 9.61 0.38 1.38
C THR A 107 8.16 0.56 0.95
N VAL A 108 7.67 -0.38 0.16
CA VAL A 108 6.25 -0.48 -0.21
C VAL A 108 5.68 -1.75 0.40
N ALA A 109 4.58 -1.60 1.14
CA ALA A 109 3.79 -2.73 1.63
C ALA A 109 2.67 -2.97 0.61
N THR A 110 2.68 -4.12 -0.04
CA THR A 110 1.71 -4.43 -1.10
C THR A 110 1.47 -5.92 -1.21
N TYR A 111 0.29 -6.26 -1.70
CA TYR A 111 -0.11 -7.63 -2.09
C TYR A 111 -0.35 -7.72 -3.61
N ASP A 112 0.07 -6.71 -4.35
CA ASP A 112 -0.03 -6.67 -5.83
C ASP A 112 1.33 -7.07 -6.41
N ALA A 113 1.37 -8.20 -7.13
CA ALA A 113 2.62 -8.75 -7.67
C ALA A 113 3.30 -7.82 -8.66
N ARG A 114 2.53 -7.14 -9.51
CA ARG A 114 3.11 -6.23 -10.50
C ARG A 114 3.71 -4.99 -9.84
N LEU A 115 2.99 -4.42 -8.88
CA LEU A 115 3.51 -3.28 -8.14
C LEU A 115 4.79 -3.66 -7.38
N ALA A 116 4.79 -4.83 -6.75
CA ALA A 116 5.99 -5.34 -6.05
C ALA A 116 7.20 -5.41 -6.98
N THR A 117 7.02 -6.01 -8.15
CA THR A 117 8.10 -6.15 -9.14
C THR A 117 8.63 -4.80 -9.60
N VAL A 118 7.74 -3.87 -9.94
CA VAL A 118 8.15 -2.56 -10.45
C VAL A 118 8.75 -1.70 -9.35
N ALA A 119 8.23 -1.78 -8.12
CA ALA A 119 8.81 -1.07 -6.98
C ALA A 119 10.27 -1.48 -6.74
N LEU A 120 10.56 -2.78 -6.82
CA LEU A 120 11.95 -3.26 -6.69
C LEU A 120 12.85 -2.70 -7.78
N LEU A 121 12.36 -2.60 -9.01
CA LEU A 121 13.14 -2.04 -10.13
C LEU A 121 13.45 -0.56 -9.90
N HIS A 122 12.68 0.12 -9.07
CA HIS A 122 12.91 1.53 -8.72
C HIS A 122 13.70 1.70 -7.41
N GLY A 123 14.30 0.62 -6.90
CA GLY A 123 15.15 0.69 -5.72
C GLY A 123 14.41 0.66 -4.39
N LEU A 124 13.12 0.38 -4.39
CA LEU A 124 12.33 0.27 -3.15
C LEU A 124 12.36 -1.17 -2.65
N GLU A 125 12.30 -1.34 -1.35
CA GLU A 125 12.05 -2.63 -0.74
C GLU A 125 10.55 -2.94 -0.78
N VAL A 126 10.21 -4.23 -0.78
CA VAL A 126 8.82 -4.70 -0.76
C VAL A 126 8.60 -5.59 0.46
N VAL A 127 7.51 -5.37 1.16
CA VAL A 127 7.10 -6.20 2.28
C VAL A 127 5.67 -6.69 2.06
N THR A 128 5.45 -7.98 2.27
CA THR A 128 4.14 -8.62 2.12
C THR A 128 3.95 -9.62 3.26
N PRO A 129 3.56 -9.16 4.46
CA PRO A 129 3.40 -10.05 5.60
C PRO A 129 2.45 -11.21 5.30
N GLY A 130 2.86 -12.42 5.65
CA GLY A 130 2.08 -13.63 5.42
C GLY A 130 2.39 -14.34 4.11
N ARG A 131 3.23 -13.77 3.25
CA ARG A 131 3.68 -14.42 2.01
C ARG A 131 5.18 -14.65 2.02
N PRO A 132 5.66 -15.69 1.34
CA PRO A 132 7.10 -15.94 1.27
C PRO A 132 7.82 -14.87 0.48
N ALA A 133 9.10 -14.64 0.79
CA ALA A 133 9.93 -13.70 0.06
C ALA A 133 9.96 -14.06 -1.43
N GLY A 134 9.88 -13.04 -2.30
CA GLY A 134 9.91 -13.25 -3.74
C GLY A 134 8.64 -13.87 -4.33
N TRP A 135 7.53 -13.87 -3.59
CA TRP A 135 6.28 -14.49 -4.05
C TRP A 135 5.78 -13.89 -5.37
N TRP A 136 6.11 -12.64 -5.65
CA TRP A 136 5.70 -11.93 -6.88
C TRP A 136 6.44 -12.40 -8.13
N ASP A 137 7.56 -13.09 -7.98
CA ASP A 137 8.36 -13.60 -9.12
C ASP A 137 7.81 -14.90 -9.70
N ARG A 138 6.77 -15.44 -9.12
CA ARG A 138 6.16 -16.68 -9.62
C ARG A 138 5.36 -16.39 -10.88
N SER A 139 5.83 -16.90 -11.98
CA SER A 139 5.13 -16.89 -13.26
C SER A 139 4.09 -18.01 -13.31
#